data_fba737be3a91825d08fde29b44dd1d3d
#
_entry.id   fba737be3a91825d08fde29b44dd1d3d
#
_cell.length_a   1.000
_cell.length_b   1.000
_cell.length_c   1.000
_cell.angle_alpha   90.00
_cell.angle_beta   90.00
_cell.angle_gamma   90.00
#
_symmetry.space_group_name_H-M   'P 1'
#
loop_
_entity.id
_entity.type
_entity.pdbx_description
1 polymer ?
#
loop_
_entity_poly.entity_id
_entity_poly.type
_entity_poly.pdbx_seq_one_letter_code
_entity_poly.pdbx_strand_id
1 'polypeptide(L)'
;MVREGKLNAKGFRFAIVVSRFNSFITDRLVEGALDALKRHGADENKIDIYRVPGSFEIPLAAKLLAKKRDVDAVVCLGAVIKGATPHFHYVASEVTKGIAQSSLELEKPIAFGIITSDSIEQAIERAGTKAGNKGYDAAISAIEMVNLIKESNLCADGKRES
;
A
#
# COMPACT_ATOMS: atom_id res chain seq x y z
N MET A 1 28.37 -1.41 7.04
CA MET A 1 27.39 -0.46 7.68
C MET A 1 25.99 -0.88 7.27
N VAL A 2 25.11 -1.06 8.25
CA VAL A 2 23.69 -1.38 8.02
C VAL A 2 22.90 -0.09 7.91
N ARG A 3 22.00 -0.01 6.93
CA ARG A 3 21.08 1.11 6.75
C ARG A 3 19.64 0.60 6.76
N GLU A 4 18.82 1.21 7.58
CA GLU A 4 17.38 0.93 7.71
C GLU A 4 16.61 2.24 7.73
N GLY A 5 15.43 2.26 7.10
CA GLY A 5 14.58 3.45 7.13
C GLY A 5 13.98 3.66 8.52
N LYS A 6 13.86 4.91 8.93
CA LYS A 6 13.16 5.27 10.16
C LYS A 6 11.66 5.13 9.98
N LEU A 7 10.95 4.87 11.07
CA LEU A 7 9.49 4.85 11.09
C LEU A 7 8.92 6.23 11.42
N ASN A 8 9.17 7.19 10.53
CA ASN A 8 8.70 8.56 10.68
C ASN A 8 7.98 9.02 9.42
N ALA A 9 6.68 9.19 9.52
CA ALA A 9 5.81 9.60 8.42
C ALA A 9 5.66 11.13 8.30
N LYS A 10 6.25 11.89 9.20
CA LYS A 10 6.12 13.35 9.23
C LYS A 10 6.66 13.99 7.94
N GLY A 11 5.85 14.85 7.34
CA GLY A 11 6.24 15.61 6.15
C GLY A 11 6.02 14.88 4.82
N PHE A 12 5.72 13.60 4.83
CA PHE A 12 5.42 12.82 3.63
C PHE A 12 3.94 12.81 3.30
N ARG A 13 3.63 12.73 2.00
CA ARG A 13 2.28 12.55 1.49
C ARG A 13 2.08 11.10 1.03
N PHE A 14 1.00 10.50 1.52
CA PHE A 14 0.62 9.11 1.21
C PHE A 14 -0.69 9.08 0.44
N ALA A 15 -0.76 8.23 -0.55
CA ALA A 15 -2.00 7.87 -1.22
C ALA A 15 -2.37 6.42 -0.87
N ILE A 16 -3.59 6.21 -0.41
CA ILE A 16 -4.14 4.87 -0.17
C ILE A 16 -5.08 4.54 -1.32
N VAL A 17 -4.83 3.44 -2.01
CA VAL A 17 -5.73 2.88 -3.02
C VAL A 17 -6.41 1.66 -2.43
N VAL A 18 -7.73 1.66 -2.37
CA VAL A 18 -8.50 0.58 -1.75
C VAL A 18 -9.65 0.13 -2.63
N SER A 19 -9.83 -1.19 -2.76
CA SER A 19 -10.95 -1.76 -3.49
C SER A 19 -12.26 -1.67 -2.69
N ARG A 20 -13.37 -1.38 -3.38
CA ARG A 20 -14.71 -1.40 -2.78
C ARG A 20 -15.25 -2.82 -2.62
N PHE A 21 -14.90 -3.71 -3.53
CA PHE A 21 -15.30 -5.10 -3.43
C PHE A 21 -14.73 -5.72 -2.17
N ASN A 22 -15.54 -6.47 -1.42
CA ASN A 22 -15.22 -6.97 -0.08
C ASN A 22 -14.96 -5.84 0.95
N SER A 23 -15.78 -4.80 0.94
CA SER A 23 -15.60 -3.61 1.79
C SER A 23 -15.58 -3.90 3.29
N PHE A 24 -16.29 -4.92 3.74
CA PHE A 24 -16.27 -5.35 5.16
C PHE A 24 -14.86 -5.78 5.63
N ILE A 25 -13.99 -6.19 4.71
CA ILE A 25 -12.58 -6.51 4.97
C ILE A 25 -11.71 -5.29 4.65
N THR A 26 -11.87 -4.69 3.47
CA THR A 26 -10.99 -3.62 3.00
C THR A 26 -11.12 -2.34 3.83
N ASP A 27 -12.28 -2.05 4.39
CA ASP A 27 -12.44 -0.91 5.30
C ASP A 27 -11.62 -1.09 6.59
N ARG A 28 -11.50 -2.32 7.10
CA ARG A 28 -10.60 -2.61 8.24
C ARG A 28 -9.13 -2.46 7.88
N LEU A 29 -8.76 -2.77 6.65
CA LEU A 29 -7.39 -2.53 6.16
C LEU A 29 -7.09 -1.03 6.10
N VAL A 30 -8.04 -0.22 5.67
CA VAL A 30 -7.91 1.25 5.69
C VAL A 30 -7.72 1.76 7.11
N GLU A 31 -8.54 1.31 8.05
CA GLU A 31 -8.39 1.70 9.47
C GLU A 31 -6.99 1.37 9.99
N GLY A 32 -6.48 0.18 9.69
CA GLY A 32 -5.12 -0.23 10.07
C GLY A 32 -4.03 0.63 9.44
N ALA A 33 -4.15 0.93 8.15
CA ALA A 33 -3.20 1.78 7.45
C ALA A 33 -3.20 3.22 8.00
N LEU A 34 -4.38 3.79 8.23
CA LEU A 34 -4.51 5.11 8.82
C LEU A 34 -3.94 5.16 10.24
N ASP A 35 -4.19 4.13 11.05
CA ASP A 35 -3.63 4.04 12.39
C ASP A 35 -2.10 4.01 12.37
N ALA A 36 -1.50 3.22 11.49
CA ALA A 36 -0.06 3.17 11.31
C ALA A 36 0.52 4.52 10.90
N LEU A 37 -0.06 5.17 9.90
CA LEU A 37 0.41 6.46 9.42
C LEU A 37 0.33 7.54 10.50
N LYS A 38 -0.79 7.63 11.20
CA LYS A 38 -1.01 8.63 12.26
C LYS A 38 -0.10 8.41 13.47
N ARG A 39 0.07 7.16 13.91
CA ARG A 39 0.98 6.83 15.03
C ARG A 39 2.42 7.18 14.74
N HIS A 40 2.81 7.20 13.49
CA HIS A 40 4.17 7.53 13.05
C HIS A 40 4.32 8.97 12.57
N GLY A 41 3.34 9.84 12.84
CA GLY A 41 3.45 11.28 12.67
C GLY A 41 2.94 11.84 11.34
N ALA A 42 2.22 11.06 10.52
CA ALA A 42 1.62 11.57 9.30
C ALA A 42 0.56 12.63 9.60
N ASP A 43 0.54 13.68 8.77
CA ASP A 43 -0.52 14.68 8.77
C ASP A 43 -1.73 14.13 8.01
N GLU A 44 -2.90 14.14 8.63
CA GLU A 44 -4.14 13.68 8.00
C GLU A 44 -4.46 14.42 6.68
N ASN A 45 -4.09 15.68 6.58
CA ASN A 45 -4.27 16.48 5.36
C ASN A 45 -3.33 16.06 4.22
N LYS A 46 -2.36 15.19 4.51
CA LYS A 46 -1.43 14.62 3.54
C LYS A 46 -1.66 13.13 3.29
N ILE A 47 -2.85 12.64 3.63
CA ILE A 47 -3.30 11.28 3.36
C ILE A 47 -4.56 11.36 2.52
N ASP A 48 -4.48 10.89 1.28
CA ASP A 48 -5.62 10.81 0.37
C ASP A 48 -6.03 9.36 0.16
N ILE A 49 -7.33 9.09 0.19
CA ILE A 49 -7.89 7.74 -0.01
C ILE A 49 -8.64 7.70 -1.32
N TYR A 50 -8.25 6.77 -2.19
CA TYR A 50 -8.85 6.55 -3.51
C TYR A 50 -9.51 5.18 -3.52
N ARG A 51 -10.82 5.15 -3.74
CA ARG A 51 -11.60 3.92 -3.82
C ARG A 51 -11.75 3.49 -5.27
N VAL A 52 -11.37 2.26 -5.57
CA VAL A 52 -11.51 1.64 -6.89
C VAL A 52 -12.54 0.51 -6.85
N PRO A 53 -13.13 0.10 -8.00
CA PRO A 53 -14.18 -0.90 -8.00
C PRO A 53 -13.78 -2.25 -7.40
N GLY A 54 -12.64 -2.78 -7.80
CA GLY A 54 -12.13 -4.07 -7.34
C GLY A 54 -10.61 -4.08 -7.28
N SER A 55 -10.05 -5.20 -6.84
CA SER A 55 -8.59 -5.33 -6.72
C SER A 55 -7.87 -5.24 -8.07
N PHE A 56 -8.53 -5.66 -9.15
CA PHE A 56 -7.95 -5.62 -10.50
C PHE A 56 -7.63 -4.19 -10.97
N GLU A 57 -8.34 -3.18 -10.49
CA GLU A 57 -8.14 -1.77 -10.85
C GLU A 57 -7.08 -1.08 -9.99
N ILE A 58 -6.61 -1.72 -8.92
CA ILE A 58 -5.62 -1.15 -8.01
C ILE A 58 -4.29 -0.82 -8.71
N PRO A 59 -3.70 -1.68 -9.55
CA PRO A 59 -2.41 -1.37 -10.17
C PRO A 59 -2.42 -0.12 -11.04
N LEU A 60 -3.47 0.09 -11.82
CA LEU A 60 -3.58 1.30 -12.64
C LEU A 60 -3.66 2.57 -11.78
N ALA A 61 -4.53 2.57 -10.78
CA ALA A 61 -4.67 3.72 -9.89
C ALA A 61 -3.37 4.00 -9.12
N ALA A 62 -2.72 2.95 -8.61
CA ALA A 62 -1.45 3.06 -7.92
C ALA A 62 -0.35 3.65 -8.79
N LYS A 63 -0.26 3.20 -10.04
CA LYS A 63 0.73 3.72 -10.99
C LYS A 63 0.51 5.21 -11.28
N LEU A 64 -0.73 5.60 -11.54
CA LEU A 64 -1.06 7.00 -11.82
C LEU A 64 -0.77 7.91 -10.62
N LEU A 65 -1.07 7.45 -9.41
CA LEU A 65 -0.77 8.20 -8.19
C LEU A 65 0.73 8.29 -7.91
N ALA A 66 1.45 7.21 -8.12
CA ALA A 66 2.89 7.19 -7.94
C ALA A 66 3.65 8.11 -8.90
N LYS A 67 3.07 8.43 -10.06
CA LYS A 67 3.63 9.42 -11.00
C LYS A 67 3.54 10.87 -10.49
N LYS A 68 2.65 11.14 -9.54
CA LYS A 68 2.50 12.50 -9.01
C LYS A 68 3.72 12.86 -8.15
N ARG A 69 4.29 14.04 -8.38
CA ARG A 69 5.49 14.50 -7.67
C ARG A 69 5.26 14.71 -6.17
N ASP A 70 4.04 15.09 -5.79
CA ASP A 70 3.67 15.36 -4.42
C ASP A 70 3.25 14.11 -3.62
N VAL A 71 3.21 12.94 -4.25
CA VAL A 71 2.96 11.66 -3.57
C VAL A 71 4.29 10.96 -3.31
N ASP A 72 4.59 10.71 -2.04
CA ASP A 72 5.84 10.07 -1.63
C ASP A 72 5.76 8.55 -1.61
N ALA A 73 4.61 7.99 -1.30
CA ALA A 73 4.36 6.56 -1.32
C ALA A 73 2.88 6.25 -1.55
N VAL A 74 2.61 5.09 -2.10
CA VAL A 74 1.26 4.56 -2.31
C VAL A 74 1.09 3.29 -1.48
N VAL A 75 -0.06 3.15 -0.81
CA VAL A 75 -0.43 1.95 -0.07
C VAL A 75 -1.63 1.31 -0.77
N CYS A 76 -1.47 0.08 -1.23
CA CYS A 76 -2.51 -0.66 -1.94
C CYS A 76 -3.21 -1.62 -0.99
N LEU A 77 -4.53 -1.51 -0.88
CA LEU A 77 -5.36 -2.30 0.02
C LEU A 77 -6.48 -2.99 -0.76
N GLY A 78 -6.57 -4.29 -0.62
CA GLY A 78 -7.62 -5.07 -1.27
C GLY A 78 -7.74 -6.45 -0.67
N ALA A 79 -8.77 -7.16 -1.07
CA ALA A 79 -8.98 -8.55 -0.66
C ALA A 79 -9.47 -9.37 -1.86
N VAL A 80 -8.73 -10.42 -2.16
CA VAL A 80 -9.06 -11.40 -3.19
C VAL A 80 -9.30 -12.74 -2.48
N ILE A 81 -10.55 -13.18 -2.46
CA ILE A 81 -10.97 -14.39 -1.76
C ILE A 81 -11.32 -15.45 -2.80
N LYS A 82 -10.77 -16.64 -2.62
CA LYS A 82 -11.01 -17.77 -3.52
C LYS A 82 -12.49 -18.15 -3.52
N GLY A 83 -13.04 -18.21 -4.74
CA GLY A 83 -14.40 -18.72 -4.98
C GLY A 83 -14.37 -20.05 -5.71
N ALA A 84 -15.53 -20.45 -6.25
CA ALA A 84 -15.71 -21.72 -6.98
C ALA A 84 -15.08 -21.70 -8.39
N THR A 85 -14.66 -20.53 -8.89
CA THR A 85 -14.10 -20.35 -10.24
C THR A 85 -12.60 -20.05 -10.18
N PRO A 86 -11.84 -20.26 -11.27
CA PRO A 86 -10.42 -19.91 -11.35
C PRO A 86 -10.13 -18.40 -11.37
N HIS A 87 -11.14 -17.56 -11.35
CA HIS A 87 -11.04 -16.10 -11.38
C HIS A 87 -10.07 -15.53 -10.33
N PHE A 88 -10.06 -16.13 -9.13
CA PHE A 88 -9.16 -15.76 -8.04
C PHE A 88 -7.70 -15.72 -8.48
N HIS A 89 -7.22 -16.74 -9.17
CA HIS A 89 -5.81 -16.85 -9.57
C HIS A 89 -5.42 -15.76 -10.58
N TYR A 90 -6.31 -15.43 -11.51
CA TYR A 90 -6.06 -14.39 -12.49
C TYR A 90 -5.97 -13.01 -11.84
N VAL A 91 -6.92 -12.69 -10.98
CA VAL A 91 -6.94 -11.40 -10.30
C VAL A 91 -5.75 -11.26 -9.36
N ALA A 92 -5.49 -12.25 -8.50
CA ALA A 92 -4.38 -12.23 -7.55
C ALA A 92 -3.03 -12.08 -8.25
N SER A 93 -2.80 -12.83 -9.34
CA SER A 93 -1.56 -12.79 -10.11
C SER A 93 -1.34 -11.43 -10.77
N GLU A 94 -2.34 -10.88 -11.47
CA GLU A 94 -2.21 -9.61 -12.17
C GLU A 94 -2.09 -8.42 -11.23
N VAL A 95 -2.81 -8.41 -10.11
CA VAL A 95 -2.70 -7.38 -9.09
C VAL A 95 -1.30 -7.36 -8.48
N THR A 96 -0.79 -8.50 -8.09
CA THR A 96 0.56 -8.63 -7.51
C THR A 96 1.62 -8.17 -8.48
N LYS A 97 1.57 -8.64 -9.70
CA LYS A 97 2.50 -8.29 -10.77
C LYS A 97 2.45 -6.80 -11.10
N GLY A 98 1.26 -6.25 -11.27
CA GLY A 98 1.07 -4.85 -11.62
C GLY A 98 1.57 -3.88 -10.56
N ILE A 99 1.35 -4.18 -9.28
CA ILE A 99 1.88 -3.38 -8.17
C ILE A 99 3.41 -3.43 -8.15
N ALA A 100 3.98 -4.61 -8.25
CA ALA A 100 5.44 -4.79 -8.25
C ALA A 100 6.10 -4.07 -9.43
N GLN A 101 5.58 -4.23 -10.64
CA GLN A 101 6.12 -3.56 -11.83
C GLN A 101 6.02 -2.05 -11.73
N SER A 102 4.90 -1.50 -11.26
CA SER A 102 4.72 -0.06 -11.11
C SER A 102 5.73 0.54 -10.12
N SER A 103 5.99 -0.15 -9.03
CA SER A 103 6.98 0.28 -8.04
C SER A 103 8.39 0.33 -8.63
N LEU A 104 8.78 -0.71 -9.37
CA LEU A 104 10.10 -0.78 -10.01
C LEU A 104 10.26 0.26 -11.13
N GLU A 105 9.25 0.42 -11.99
CA GLU A 105 9.30 1.37 -13.09
C GLU A 105 9.38 2.82 -12.62
N LEU A 106 8.64 3.17 -11.57
CA LEU A 106 8.54 4.53 -11.08
C LEU A 106 9.53 4.83 -9.94
N GLU A 107 10.25 3.82 -9.48
CA GLU A 107 11.24 3.94 -8.39
C GLU A 107 10.65 4.65 -7.16
N LYS A 108 9.41 4.30 -6.82
CA LYS A 108 8.65 4.86 -5.72
C LYS A 108 8.03 3.75 -4.88
N PRO A 109 8.00 3.86 -3.56
CA PRO A 109 7.36 2.87 -2.71
C PRO A 109 5.87 2.73 -3.04
N ILE A 110 5.47 1.53 -3.42
CA ILE A 110 4.08 1.11 -3.57
C ILE A 110 3.91 -0.13 -2.70
N ALA A 111 3.31 0.04 -1.53
CA ALA A 111 3.21 -1.02 -0.55
C ALA A 111 2.04 -1.97 -0.86
N PHE A 112 2.28 -3.25 -0.66
CA PHE A 112 1.36 -4.33 -0.95
C PHE A 112 0.58 -4.75 0.30
N GLY A 113 -0.67 -4.32 0.38
CA GLY A 113 -1.62 -4.69 1.43
C GLY A 113 -2.82 -5.46 0.88
N ILE A 114 -2.59 -6.34 -0.09
CA ILE A 114 -3.64 -7.16 -0.69
C ILE A 114 -3.70 -8.49 0.04
N ILE A 115 -4.85 -8.78 0.66
CA ILE A 115 -5.14 -10.10 1.21
C ILE A 115 -5.53 -11.04 0.08
N THR A 116 -4.84 -12.16 -0.01
CA THR A 116 -5.25 -13.30 -0.83
C THR A 116 -5.51 -14.47 0.10
N SER A 117 -6.71 -15.00 0.11
CA SER A 117 -7.09 -16.07 1.03
C SER A 117 -8.03 -17.09 0.40
N ASP A 118 -8.02 -18.30 0.96
CA ASP A 118 -8.90 -19.38 0.51
C ASP A 118 -10.31 -19.25 1.06
N SER A 119 -10.48 -18.47 2.14
CA SER A 119 -11.76 -18.29 2.81
C SER A 119 -11.95 -16.87 3.33
N ILE A 120 -13.21 -16.50 3.57
CA ILE A 120 -13.58 -15.23 4.22
C ILE A 120 -13.00 -15.15 5.63
N GLU A 121 -13.03 -16.25 6.38
CA GLU A 121 -12.52 -16.33 7.75
C GLU A 121 -11.04 -16.00 7.82
N GLN A 122 -10.23 -16.53 6.90
CA GLN A 122 -8.81 -16.19 6.79
C GLN A 122 -8.60 -14.71 6.46
N ALA A 123 -9.42 -14.16 5.57
CA ALA A 123 -9.35 -12.75 5.21
C ALA A 123 -9.65 -11.84 6.41
N ILE A 124 -10.67 -12.19 7.20
CA ILE A 124 -11.04 -11.45 8.42
C ILE A 124 -9.90 -11.48 9.44
N GLU A 125 -9.25 -12.63 9.64
CA GLU A 125 -8.11 -12.75 10.57
C GLU A 125 -6.96 -11.82 10.19
N ARG A 126 -6.63 -11.72 8.90
CA ARG A 126 -5.55 -10.87 8.38
C ARG A 126 -5.90 -9.39 8.34
N ALA A 127 -7.18 -9.07 8.47
CA ALA A 127 -7.68 -7.70 8.55
C ALA A 127 -7.82 -7.18 9.99
N GLY A 128 -7.31 -7.89 10.99
CA GLY A 128 -7.17 -7.37 12.33
C GLY A 128 -7.77 -8.18 13.49
N THR A 129 -8.15 -9.45 13.28
CA THR A 129 -8.73 -10.25 14.38
C THR A 129 -7.71 -11.08 15.15
N LYS A 130 -6.80 -11.79 14.46
CA LYS A 130 -5.80 -12.67 15.09
C LYS A 130 -4.38 -12.46 14.57
N ALA A 131 -4.21 -12.36 13.27
CA ALA A 131 -2.91 -12.30 12.60
C ALA A 131 -2.41 -10.87 12.36
N GLY A 132 -2.87 -9.89 13.13
CA GLY A 132 -2.59 -8.48 12.92
C GLY A 132 -3.39 -7.91 11.75
N ASN A 133 -3.02 -6.73 11.29
CA ASN A 133 -3.70 -6.03 10.21
C ASN A 133 -2.74 -5.82 9.03
N LYS A 134 -3.07 -6.41 7.89
CA LYS A 134 -2.26 -6.32 6.67
C LYS A 134 -2.14 -4.88 6.14
N GLY A 135 -3.15 -4.05 6.35
CA GLY A 135 -3.11 -2.62 5.99
C GLY A 135 -2.14 -1.84 6.87
N TYR A 136 -2.12 -2.14 8.16
CA TYR A 136 -1.12 -1.58 9.09
C TYR A 136 0.29 -1.93 8.63
N ASP A 137 0.55 -3.19 8.33
CA ASP A 137 1.87 -3.68 7.91
C ASP A 137 2.32 -3.03 6.59
N ALA A 138 1.41 -2.89 5.64
CA ALA A 138 1.71 -2.24 4.36
C ALA A 138 2.07 -0.76 4.55
N ALA A 139 1.35 -0.05 5.40
CA ALA A 139 1.65 1.35 5.71
C ALA A 139 3.02 1.49 6.41
N ILE A 140 3.36 0.60 7.34
CA ILE A 140 4.69 0.58 7.97
C ILE A 140 5.78 0.37 6.93
N SER A 141 5.61 -0.56 6.01
CA SER A 141 6.57 -0.79 4.92
C SER A 141 6.74 0.45 4.04
N ALA A 142 5.66 1.15 3.73
CA ALA A 142 5.71 2.40 2.97
C ALA A 142 6.52 3.48 3.70
N ILE A 143 6.29 3.67 4.98
CA ILE A 143 7.02 4.64 5.81
C ILE A 143 8.51 4.30 5.84
N GLU A 144 8.84 3.06 6.10
CA GLU A 144 10.23 2.61 6.17
C GLU A 144 10.96 2.82 4.85
N MET A 145 10.34 2.44 3.73
CA MET A 145 10.96 2.56 2.41
C MET A 145 11.14 4.02 1.97
N VAL A 146 10.19 4.90 2.23
CA VAL A 146 10.32 6.33 1.95
C VAL A 146 11.51 6.92 2.70
N ASN A 147 11.65 6.59 3.97
CA ASN A 147 12.78 7.07 4.79
C ASN A 147 14.11 6.50 4.32
N LEU A 148 14.18 5.19 4.03
CA LEU A 148 15.39 4.56 3.53
C LEU A 148 15.89 5.22 2.25
N ILE A 149 15.01 5.42 1.29
CA ILE A 149 15.33 6.03 0.00
C ILE A 149 15.83 7.46 0.18
N LYS A 150 15.13 8.26 0.97
CA LYS A 150 15.48 9.66 1.22
C LYS A 150 16.78 9.82 1.98
N GLU A 151 16.93 9.11 3.10
CA GLU A 151 18.09 9.23 3.98
C GLU A 151 19.37 8.67 3.34
N SER A 152 19.23 7.68 2.47
CA SER A 152 20.36 7.04 1.79
C SER A 152 20.64 7.60 0.39
N ASN A 153 19.89 8.60 -0.05
CA ASN A 153 20.01 9.20 -1.41
C ASN A 153 19.99 8.15 -2.53
N LEU A 154 19.06 7.20 -2.45
CA LEU A 154 19.00 6.08 -3.41
C LEU A 154 18.35 6.45 -4.75
N CYS A 155 17.68 7.60 -4.86
CA CYS A 155 17.16 8.06 -6.14
C CYS A 155 18.28 8.55 -7.04
N ALA A 156 18.33 8.07 -8.29
CA ALA A 156 19.39 8.34 -9.25
C ALA A 156 19.44 9.79 -9.76
N ASP A 157 18.34 10.53 -9.70
CA ASP A 157 18.29 11.92 -10.11
C ASP A 157 18.61 12.84 -8.94
N GLY A 158 19.91 13.06 -8.77
CA GLY A 158 20.46 14.05 -7.84
C GLY A 158 20.10 15.48 -8.22
N LYS A 159 18.85 15.82 -8.31
CA LYS A 159 18.42 17.21 -8.15
C LYS A 159 18.17 17.45 -6.68
N ARG A 160 19.26 17.78 -6.00
CA ARG A 160 19.19 18.60 -4.80
C ARG A 160 18.53 19.90 -5.22
N GLU A 161 17.22 20.00 -5.06
CA GLU A 161 16.62 21.31 -4.96
C GLU A 161 16.87 21.77 -3.53
N SER A 162 17.75 22.73 -3.46
CA SER A 162 18.09 23.55 -2.30
C SER A 162 16.87 24.25 -1.71
#